data_1c38581f855030227c4eb2b83077b3c4
#
_entry.id   1c38581f855030227c4eb2b83077b3c4
#
_cell.length_a   1.000
_cell.length_b   1.000
_cell.length_c   1.000
_cell.angle_alpha   90.00
_cell.angle_beta   90.00
_cell.angle_gamma   90.00
#
_symmetry.space_group_name_H-M   'P 1'
#
loop_
_entity.id
_entity.type
_entity.pdbx_description
1 polymer ?
#
loop_
_entity_poly.entity_id
_entity_poly.type
_entity_poly.pdbx_seq_one_letter_code
_entity_poly.pdbx_strand_id
1 'polypeptide(L)'
;MNINIRSNPMRKWFIWAIVLIGCLPINKALAQQSGDAERNTLRIMSYNIRNGRGMDEVTDLGRIAEAIRKVAPDVVAVQEVDSVTGRSGGIDVLRTLGERTLMFPTYAPAIDFDGGKYGVGMLSKEKPVSYRYIALPGREEERVLLWVEFERYIFCCTHLSLTPEDRMLSLPILRREAASAHKPLFIAGDWNATAHSPFITEISKDFLLLSNPKQATFPASTPDSCLDYIAGYVKNGQPFTRLSAWVPEEAVASDHRPVVTEVRLKAKPEEIFYAAPYLQNPTEGGITVMWQTHVPTYSWVEYGTDTLNLKKARTIVDGQVICNGLHNKIRLTDLRPGQTYYYRVCSREIMLYQAYKKEFGETAVSPFYTFTLPSASQKDFTALIFNDLHKHIPTLDALYGQVRDIPYDFVVFNGDCIDDPANEKEALYLSLIHI
;
A
#
# COMPACT_ATOMS: atom_id res chain seq x y z
N MET A 1 -41.78 4.20 23.67
CA MET A 1 -42.32 3.43 24.80
C MET A 1 -41.44 3.78 26.01
N ASN A 2 -41.94 4.62 26.93
CA ASN A 2 -41.17 5.06 28.10
C ASN A 2 -41.17 3.95 29.15
N ILE A 3 -40.04 3.32 29.38
CA ILE A 3 -39.88 2.32 30.45
C ILE A 3 -39.26 3.00 31.66
N ASN A 4 -40.06 3.20 32.69
CA ASN A 4 -39.64 3.71 33.99
C ASN A 4 -39.11 2.55 34.84
N ILE A 5 -37.79 2.42 35.00
CA ILE A 5 -37.18 1.40 35.85
C ILE A 5 -36.93 2.00 37.25
N ARG A 6 -37.75 1.61 38.23
CA ARG A 6 -37.51 1.91 39.66
C ARG A 6 -36.28 1.15 40.15
N SER A 7 -35.37 1.83 40.77
CA SER A 7 -34.12 1.33 41.35
C SER A 7 -34.36 0.40 42.57
N ASN A 8 -33.83 -0.81 42.52
CA ASN A 8 -33.68 -1.70 43.66
C ASN A 8 -32.18 -1.78 44.01
N PRO A 9 -31.77 -1.54 45.23
CA PRO A 9 -30.35 -1.40 45.57
C PRO A 9 -29.69 -2.74 45.96
N MET A 10 -29.44 -3.61 44.95
CA MET A 10 -28.45 -4.70 45.14
C MET A 10 -28.18 -5.41 43.81
N ARG A 11 -26.92 -5.35 43.46
CA ARG A 11 -26.13 -5.98 42.39
C ARG A 11 -25.79 -5.05 41.26
N LYS A 12 -24.63 -4.43 41.38
CA LYS A 12 -23.93 -3.70 40.30
C LYS A 12 -23.40 -4.69 39.25
N TRP A 13 -24.15 -4.90 38.19
CA TRP A 13 -23.64 -5.40 36.92
C TRP A 13 -23.82 -4.28 35.91
N PHE A 14 -22.72 -3.59 35.59
CA PHE A 14 -22.70 -2.50 34.64
C PHE A 14 -22.48 -3.07 33.24
N ILE A 15 -23.51 -3.01 32.40
CA ILE A 15 -23.40 -3.13 30.95
C ILE A 15 -23.07 -1.73 30.44
N TRP A 16 -21.91 -1.55 29.81
CA TRP A 16 -21.43 -0.25 29.35
C TRP A 16 -21.61 -0.09 27.83
N ALA A 17 -22.12 1.04 27.46
CA ALA A 17 -22.44 1.49 26.12
C ALA A 17 -21.32 2.34 25.49
N ILE A 18 -21.34 2.42 24.18
CA ILE A 18 -20.38 3.15 23.35
C ILE A 18 -20.84 4.60 23.21
N VAL A 19 -19.97 5.56 23.49
CA VAL A 19 -20.22 6.99 23.31
C VAL A 19 -19.52 7.50 22.07
N LEU A 20 -20.24 8.13 21.17
CA LEU A 20 -19.74 8.77 19.97
C LEU A 20 -20.17 10.23 19.91
N ILE A 21 -19.25 11.15 19.82
CA ILE A 21 -19.51 12.58 19.61
C ILE A 21 -18.64 13.09 18.46
N GLY A 22 -19.26 13.58 17.40
CA GLY A 22 -18.57 14.30 16.34
C GLY A 22 -19.31 14.29 15.00
N CYS A 23 -19.91 15.42 14.64
CA CYS A 23 -20.56 15.63 13.34
C CYS A 23 -19.55 16.06 12.29
N LEU A 24 -19.35 15.28 11.24
CA LEU A 24 -18.80 15.71 9.96
C LEU A 24 -19.56 15.04 8.80
N PRO A 25 -19.69 15.67 7.63
CA PRO A 25 -20.53 15.20 6.54
C PRO A 25 -20.02 13.89 5.91
N ILE A 26 -20.84 12.86 5.95
CA ILE A 26 -20.57 11.50 5.45
C ILE A 26 -20.91 11.40 3.96
N ASN A 27 -20.29 12.13 3.08
CA ASN A 27 -20.57 11.96 1.66
C ASN A 27 -19.28 11.84 0.85
N LYS A 28 -18.73 10.65 0.73
CA LYS A 28 -17.92 10.12 -0.39
C LYS A 28 -16.99 8.93 -0.05
N ALA A 29 -16.85 8.55 1.21
CA ALA A 29 -15.84 7.57 1.63
C ALA A 29 -16.25 6.09 1.45
N LEU A 30 -17.53 5.77 1.33
CA LEU A 30 -18.03 4.39 1.45
C LEU A 30 -18.01 3.53 0.18
N ALA A 31 -17.88 4.11 -1.00
CA ALA A 31 -17.85 3.35 -2.26
C ALA A 31 -16.45 2.86 -2.68
N GLN A 32 -15.41 3.17 -1.91
CA GLN A 32 -14.01 2.97 -2.29
C GLN A 32 -13.24 1.97 -1.40
N GLN A 33 -13.90 1.28 -0.48
CA GLN A 33 -13.26 0.73 0.73
C GLN A 33 -12.79 -0.73 0.69
N SER A 34 -12.99 -1.49 -0.36
CA SER A 34 -12.44 -2.87 -0.46
C SER A 34 -11.02 -2.96 -1.05
N GLY A 35 -10.43 -1.82 -1.42
CA GLY A 35 -9.13 -1.73 -2.08
C GLY A 35 -7.99 -1.07 -1.30
N ASP A 36 -8.21 -0.55 -0.10
CA ASP A 36 -7.29 0.43 0.49
C ASP A 36 -6.06 -0.17 1.19
N ALA A 37 -6.12 -1.38 1.70
CA ALA A 37 -4.90 -2.10 2.17
C ALA A 37 -3.96 -2.45 0.99
N GLU A 38 -4.48 -2.52 -0.23
CA GLU A 38 -3.74 -2.73 -1.48
C GLU A 38 -3.18 -1.43 -2.08
N ARG A 39 -3.73 -0.26 -1.76
CA ARG A 39 -3.36 1.03 -2.39
C ARG A 39 -1.89 1.42 -2.26
N ASN A 40 -1.22 0.97 -1.21
CA ASN A 40 0.19 1.26 -0.99
C ASN A 40 1.11 0.11 -1.42
N THR A 41 0.56 -1.00 -1.89
CA THR A 41 1.31 -2.15 -2.39
C THR A 41 1.43 -2.05 -3.90
N LEU A 42 2.66 -2.20 -4.40
CA LEU A 42 2.99 -2.20 -5.81
C LEU A 42 3.61 -3.56 -6.16
N ARG A 43 2.97 -4.30 -7.06
CA ARG A 43 3.51 -5.55 -7.62
C ARG A 43 4.23 -5.24 -8.92
N ILE A 44 5.54 -5.41 -8.91
CA ILE A 44 6.45 -5.13 -10.02
C ILE A 44 6.89 -6.44 -10.66
N MET A 45 6.88 -6.50 -11.97
CA MET A 45 7.37 -7.65 -12.75
C MET A 45 8.43 -7.17 -13.75
N SER A 46 9.45 -7.99 -14.01
CA SER A 46 10.34 -7.87 -15.18
C SER A 46 10.27 -9.14 -15.98
N TYR A 47 10.21 -9.02 -17.31
CA TYR A 47 10.11 -10.16 -18.20
C TYR A 47 10.80 -9.88 -19.54
N ASN A 48 11.94 -10.55 -19.78
CA ASN A 48 12.51 -10.66 -21.11
C ASN A 48 11.64 -11.65 -21.91
N ILE A 49 11.01 -11.19 -22.99
CA ILE A 49 10.01 -11.95 -23.73
C ILE A 49 10.54 -12.59 -25.01
N ARG A 50 11.85 -12.43 -25.31
CA ARG A 50 12.45 -12.94 -26.55
C ARG A 50 11.56 -12.68 -27.78
N ASN A 51 11.15 -11.43 -28.00
CA ASN A 51 10.17 -11.03 -29.03
C ASN A 51 8.89 -11.91 -29.13
N GLY A 52 8.50 -12.58 -28.05
CA GLY A 52 7.35 -13.50 -27.97
C GLY A 52 7.66 -14.93 -28.40
N ARG A 53 8.93 -15.26 -28.69
CA ARG A 53 9.38 -16.60 -29.11
C ARG A 53 9.65 -17.50 -27.93
N GLY A 54 8.90 -18.57 -27.81
CA GLY A 54 9.03 -19.53 -26.74
C GLY A 54 10.23 -20.48 -26.87
N MET A 55 10.45 -21.32 -25.86
CA MET A 55 11.46 -22.40 -25.84
C MET A 55 11.19 -23.47 -26.90
N ASP A 56 9.97 -23.58 -27.39
CA ASP A 56 9.56 -24.43 -28.51
C ASP A 56 9.71 -23.75 -29.87
N GLU A 57 10.39 -22.61 -29.91
CA GLU A 57 10.65 -21.79 -31.09
C GLU A 57 9.37 -21.23 -31.78
N VAL A 58 8.23 -21.31 -31.10
CA VAL A 58 6.94 -20.75 -31.56
C VAL A 58 6.75 -19.36 -31.00
N THR A 59 6.48 -18.38 -31.86
CA THR A 59 6.12 -17.02 -31.46
C THR A 59 4.64 -16.95 -31.09
N ASP A 60 4.34 -16.68 -29.81
CA ASP A 60 2.97 -16.59 -29.30
C ASP A 60 2.84 -15.54 -28.18
N LEU A 61 2.37 -14.36 -28.53
CA LEU A 61 2.10 -13.27 -27.58
C LEU A 61 0.95 -13.59 -26.61
N GLY A 62 0.12 -14.60 -26.90
CA GLY A 62 -0.92 -15.07 -25.99
C GLY A 62 -0.35 -15.69 -24.72
N ARG A 63 0.72 -16.50 -24.87
CA ARG A 63 1.42 -17.10 -23.72
C ARG A 63 2.08 -16.06 -22.84
N ILE A 64 2.73 -15.05 -23.45
CA ILE A 64 3.33 -13.93 -22.70
C ILE A 64 2.24 -13.16 -21.93
N ALA A 65 1.14 -12.82 -22.60
CA ALA A 65 0.02 -12.13 -21.95
C ALA A 65 -0.60 -12.96 -20.82
N GLU A 66 -0.70 -14.28 -20.97
CA GLU A 66 -1.22 -15.18 -19.95
C GLU A 66 -0.29 -15.24 -18.72
N ALA A 67 1.04 -15.34 -18.93
CA ALA A 67 2.02 -15.28 -17.86
C ALA A 67 1.91 -13.96 -17.06
N ILE A 68 1.74 -12.83 -17.75
CA ILE A 68 1.52 -11.52 -17.11
C ILE A 68 0.19 -11.50 -16.34
N ARG A 69 -0.92 -11.97 -16.92
CA ARG A 69 -2.23 -12.00 -16.24
C ARG A 69 -2.24 -12.88 -14.98
N LYS A 70 -1.56 -14.03 -15.01
CA LYS A 70 -1.44 -14.93 -13.82
C LYS A 70 -0.75 -14.24 -12.65
N VAL A 71 0.25 -13.42 -12.93
CA VAL A 71 0.96 -12.63 -11.90
C VAL A 71 0.12 -11.43 -11.45
N ALA A 72 -0.71 -10.87 -12.35
CA ALA A 72 -1.51 -9.67 -12.13
C ALA A 72 -0.70 -8.46 -11.61
N PRO A 73 0.48 -8.13 -12.23
CA PRO A 73 1.33 -7.04 -11.77
C PRO A 73 0.65 -5.68 -11.99
N ASP A 74 1.11 -4.66 -11.25
CA ASP A 74 0.70 -3.27 -11.46
C ASP A 74 1.54 -2.63 -12.58
N VAL A 75 2.80 -3.06 -12.69
CA VAL A 75 3.72 -2.60 -13.74
C VAL A 75 4.69 -3.71 -14.14
N VAL A 76 4.99 -3.79 -15.44
CA VAL A 76 5.90 -4.77 -16.04
C VAL A 76 6.97 -4.07 -16.85
N ALA A 77 8.24 -4.34 -16.57
CA ALA A 77 9.36 -4.04 -17.46
C ALA A 77 9.49 -5.19 -18.48
N VAL A 78 9.47 -4.87 -19.76
CA VAL A 78 9.50 -5.86 -20.85
C VAL A 78 10.74 -5.62 -21.70
N GLN A 79 11.56 -6.66 -21.87
CA GLN A 79 12.78 -6.60 -22.68
C GLN A 79 12.57 -7.42 -23.95
N GLU A 80 13.40 -7.14 -24.96
CA GLU A 80 13.38 -7.74 -26.29
C GLU A 80 12.05 -7.55 -27.03
N VAL A 81 11.65 -6.29 -27.17
CA VAL A 81 10.37 -5.90 -27.73
C VAL A 81 10.53 -5.39 -29.16
N ASP A 82 9.92 -6.08 -30.10
CA ASP A 82 9.79 -5.62 -31.48
C ASP A 82 8.64 -4.63 -31.66
N SER A 83 8.84 -3.60 -32.47
CA SER A 83 7.80 -2.72 -32.96
C SER A 83 7.82 -2.69 -34.48
N VAL A 84 6.82 -3.29 -35.07
CA VAL A 84 6.55 -3.39 -36.54
C VAL A 84 7.73 -3.91 -37.37
N THR A 85 8.50 -4.86 -36.82
CA THR A 85 9.61 -5.51 -37.54
C THR A 85 9.10 -6.56 -38.53
N GLY A 86 9.91 -6.93 -39.49
CA GLY A 86 9.59 -8.02 -40.44
C GLY A 86 9.40 -9.36 -39.70
N ARG A 87 10.28 -9.69 -38.70
CA ARG A 87 10.16 -10.93 -37.91
C ARG A 87 8.93 -10.96 -37.01
N SER A 88 8.40 -9.82 -36.62
CA SER A 88 7.12 -9.74 -35.88
C SER A 88 5.89 -9.76 -36.79
N GLY A 89 6.08 -9.87 -38.13
CA GLY A 89 5.01 -9.78 -39.08
C GLY A 89 4.38 -8.40 -39.19
N GLY A 90 5.12 -7.33 -38.89
CA GLY A 90 4.62 -5.97 -38.86
C GLY A 90 3.75 -5.64 -37.63
N ILE A 91 3.77 -6.51 -36.58
CA ILE A 91 2.99 -6.30 -35.36
C ILE A 91 3.76 -5.40 -34.41
N ASP A 92 3.05 -4.46 -33.80
CA ASP A 92 3.52 -3.76 -32.59
C ASP A 92 3.29 -4.68 -31.38
N VAL A 93 4.38 -5.35 -30.96
CA VAL A 93 4.33 -6.38 -29.91
C VAL A 93 3.85 -5.81 -28.58
N LEU A 94 4.38 -4.65 -28.18
CA LEU A 94 4.02 -4.08 -26.87
C LEU A 94 2.56 -3.61 -26.82
N ARG A 95 2.09 -2.99 -27.89
CA ARG A 95 0.69 -2.58 -28.01
C ARG A 95 -0.24 -3.80 -27.96
N THR A 96 0.09 -4.85 -28.68
CA THR A 96 -0.68 -6.11 -28.66
C THR A 96 -0.73 -6.73 -27.27
N LEU A 97 0.39 -6.73 -26.53
CA LEU A 97 0.42 -7.19 -25.14
C LEU A 97 -0.42 -6.27 -24.23
N GLY A 98 -0.35 -4.94 -24.41
CA GLY A 98 -1.18 -3.99 -23.66
C GLY A 98 -2.68 -4.24 -23.86
N GLU A 99 -3.13 -4.47 -25.09
CA GLU A 99 -4.51 -4.80 -25.41
C GLU A 99 -4.95 -6.13 -24.77
N ARG A 100 -4.09 -7.16 -24.80
CA ARG A 100 -4.37 -8.48 -24.21
C ARG A 100 -4.34 -8.52 -22.67
N THR A 101 -3.60 -7.62 -22.05
CA THR A 101 -3.46 -7.54 -20.60
C THR A 101 -4.29 -6.41 -19.97
N LEU A 102 -4.93 -5.55 -20.78
CA LEU A 102 -5.64 -4.34 -20.39
C LEU A 102 -4.72 -3.35 -19.64
N MET A 103 -3.47 -3.24 -20.10
CA MET A 103 -2.46 -2.36 -19.52
C MET A 103 -2.01 -1.30 -20.53
N PHE A 104 -1.59 -0.14 -20.04
CA PHE A 104 -1.05 0.95 -20.86
C PHE A 104 0.37 0.60 -21.34
N PRO A 105 0.64 0.58 -22.65
CA PRO A 105 1.98 0.34 -23.18
C PRO A 105 2.78 1.65 -23.26
N THR A 106 4.07 1.59 -22.90
CA THR A 106 5.05 2.66 -23.11
C THR A 106 6.33 2.07 -23.69
N TYR A 107 6.75 2.49 -24.86
CA TYR A 107 7.85 1.90 -25.63
C TYR A 107 9.07 2.83 -25.71
N ALA A 108 10.27 2.25 -25.65
CA ALA A 108 11.53 2.94 -25.94
C ALA A 108 12.33 2.15 -26.99
N PRO A 109 12.52 2.69 -28.21
CA PRO A 109 13.38 2.08 -29.21
C PRO A 109 14.85 2.20 -28.80
N ALA A 110 15.60 1.11 -28.95
CA ALA A 110 17.05 1.10 -28.81
C ALA A 110 17.70 1.19 -30.19
N ILE A 111 17.26 0.37 -31.16
CA ILE A 111 17.83 0.31 -32.51
C ILE A 111 16.73 0.24 -33.59
N ASP A 112 17.12 0.59 -34.80
CA ASP A 112 16.38 0.23 -36.02
C ASP A 112 16.70 -1.23 -36.35
N PHE A 113 15.67 -2.03 -36.57
CA PHE A 113 15.82 -3.45 -36.79
C PHE A 113 14.74 -3.99 -37.75
N ASP A 114 15.16 -4.73 -38.80
CA ASP A 114 14.30 -5.47 -39.68
C ASP A 114 13.07 -4.70 -40.19
N GLY A 115 13.29 -3.44 -40.62
CA GLY A 115 12.26 -2.53 -41.15
C GLY A 115 11.39 -1.84 -40.07
N GLY A 116 11.57 -2.16 -38.80
CA GLY A 116 10.91 -1.55 -37.67
C GLY A 116 11.89 -1.10 -36.57
N LYS A 117 11.50 -1.26 -35.32
CA LYS A 117 12.31 -0.91 -34.16
C LYS A 117 12.39 -2.10 -33.19
N TYR A 118 13.50 -2.17 -32.46
CA TYR A 118 13.70 -3.12 -31.35
C TYR A 118 14.16 -2.37 -30.11
N GLY A 119 13.70 -2.78 -28.93
CA GLY A 119 14.03 -2.08 -27.72
C GLY A 119 13.39 -2.69 -26.47
N VAL A 120 13.00 -1.82 -25.55
CA VAL A 120 12.35 -2.20 -24.30
C VAL A 120 10.99 -1.54 -24.17
N GLY A 121 10.13 -2.13 -23.35
CA GLY A 121 8.80 -1.61 -23.12
C GLY A 121 8.39 -1.68 -21.65
N MET A 122 7.26 -1.05 -21.38
CA MET A 122 6.59 -1.10 -20.09
C MET A 122 5.11 -1.28 -20.29
N LEU A 123 4.50 -2.14 -19.48
CA LEU A 123 3.05 -2.26 -19.37
C LEU A 123 2.64 -1.84 -17.95
N SER A 124 1.60 -1.02 -17.80
CA SER A 124 1.14 -0.53 -16.49
C SER A 124 -0.37 -0.47 -16.40
N LYS A 125 -0.94 -0.80 -15.22
CA LYS A 125 -2.36 -0.57 -14.95
C LYS A 125 -2.69 0.91 -14.84
N GLU A 126 -1.77 1.69 -14.30
CA GLU A 126 -1.88 3.14 -14.16
C GLU A 126 -1.35 3.81 -15.44
N LYS A 127 -2.06 4.86 -15.90
CA LYS A 127 -1.58 5.66 -17.02
C LYS A 127 -0.35 6.46 -16.62
N PRO A 128 0.76 6.42 -17.39
CA PRO A 128 1.94 7.23 -17.12
C PRO A 128 1.63 8.75 -17.08
N VAL A 129 2.24 9.45 -16.12
CA VAL A 129 2.24 10.92 -16.05
C VAL A 129 3.16 11.48 -17.12
N SER A 130 4.38 10.92 -17.19
CA SER A 130 5.37 11.29 -18.21
C SER A 130 6.33 10.13 -18.48
N TYR A 131 7.04 10.17 -19.60
CA TYR A 131 8.11 9.23 -19.87
C TYR A 131 9.20 9.85 -20.73
N ARG A 132 10.39 9.29 -20.65
CA ARG A 132 11.55 9.59 -21.49
C ARG A 132 12.43 8.35 -21.58
N TYR A 133 13.37 8.35 -22.50
CA TYR A 133 14.38 7.30 -22.57
C TYR A 133 15.76 7.88 -22.78
N ILE A 134 16.77 7.17 -22.29
CA ILE A 134 18.16 7.61 -22.24
C ILE A 134 19.02 6.52 -22.85
N ALA A 135 19.89 6.88 -23.79
CA ALA A 135 20.84 5.95 -24.39
C ALA A 135 21.80 5.40 -23.33
N LEU A 136 22.05 4.11 -23.38
CA LEU A 136 23.03 3.41 -22.56
C LEU A 136 24.11 2.78 -23.47
N PRO A 137 25.34 2.61 -22.96
CA PRO A 137 26.40 1.90 -23.68
C PRO A 137 26.04 0.46 -24.07
N GLY A 138 26.38 0.10 -25.28
CA GLY A 138 26.24 -1.26 -25.83
C GLY A 138 26.97 -1.35 -27.18
N ARG A 139 28.17 -1.94 -27.21
CA ARG A 139 28.98 -2.05 -28.43
C ARG A 139 28.48 -3.08 -29.40
N GLU A 140 27.79 -4.12 -28.88
CA GLU A 140 27.16 -5.16 -29.70
C GLU A 140 25.79 -4.71 -30.23
N GLU A 141 25.09 -3.89 -29.45
CA GLU A 141 23.77 -3.35 -29.73
C GLU A 141 23.52 -2.14 -28.83
N GLU A 142 23.03 -1.05 -29.38
CA GLU A 142 22.67 0.13 -28.58
C GLU A 142 21.61 -0.24 -27.54
N ARG A 143 21.80 0.29 -26.32
CA ARG A 143 20.92 0.01 -25.19
C ARG A 143 20.19 1.29 -24.75
N VAL A 144 19.10 1.11 -24.04
CA VAL A 144 18.26 2.22 -23.59
C VAL A 144 17.72 1.98 -22.20
N LEU A 145 17.62 3.05 -21.41
CA LEU A 145 16.85 3.11 -20.18
C LEU A 145 15.52 3.81 -20.48
N LEU A 146 14.42 3.11 -20.42
CA LEU A 146 13.09 3.68 -20.39
C LEU A 146 12.77 4.15 -18.98
N TRP A 147 12.50 5.43 -18.79
CA TRP A 147 12.19 6.09 -17.53
C TRP A 147 10.74 6.57 -17.58
N VAL A 148 9.87 6.05 -16.72
CA VAL A 148 8.43 6.36 -16.69
C VAL A 148 8.04 6.85 -15.31
N GLU A 149 7.36 7.98 -15.26
CA GLU A 149 6.82 8.56 -14.04
C GLU A 149 5.34 8.24 -13.90
N PHE A 150 4.98 7.75 -12.72
CA PHE A 150 3.63 7.55 -12.25
C PHE A 150 3.29 8.52 -11.11
N GLU A 151 2.06 8.53 -10.66
CA GLU A 151 1.61 9.44 -9.59
C GLU A 151 2.48 9.31 -8.32
N ARG A 152 2.82 8.09 -7.91
CA ARG A 152 3.47 7.81 -6.63
C ARG A 152 4.91 7.31 -6.73
N TYR A 153 5.37 6.88 -7.88
CA TYR A 153 6.69 6.28 -8.10
C TYR A 153 7.21 6.53 -9.50
N ILE A 154 8.48 6.22 -9.70
CA ILE A 154 9.14 6.18 -10.99
C ILE A 154 9.57 4.74 -11.23
N PHE A 155 9.31 4.24 -12.45
CA PHE A 155 9.76 2.91 -12.84
C PHE A 155 10.59 2.97 -14.10
N CYS A 156 11.76 2.32 -14.07
CA CYS A 156 12.70 2.25 -15.16
C CYS A 156 12.81 0.83 -15.70
N CYS A 157 12.84 0.69 -17.02
CA CYS A 157 13.08 -0.57 -17.71
C CYS A 157 14.35 -0.48 -18.55
N THR A 158 15.19 -1.49 -18.50
CA THR A 158 16.40 -1.58 -19.32
C THR A 158 16.70 -3.03 -19.71
N HIS A 159 17.47 -3.20 -20.80
CA HIS A 159 18.17 -4.41 -21.18
C HIS A 159 19.65 -4.04 -21.36
N LEU A 160 20.50 -4.47 -20.43
CA LEU A 160 21.91 -4.07 -20.43
C LEU A 160 22.74 -4.90 -21.42
N SER A 161 23.91 -4.34 -21.78
CA SER A 161 24.86 -4.96 -22.71
C SER A 161 25.35 -6.32 -22.23
N LEU A 162 25.61 -7.23 -23.16
CA LEU A 162 26.29 -8.50 -22.91
C LEU A 162 27.74 -8.28 -22.47
N THR A 163 28.33 -7.13 -22.83
CA THR A 163 29.71 -6.77 -22.53
C THR A 163 29.84 -6.18 -21.11
N PRO A 164 30.66 -6.79 -20.21
CA PRO A 164 30.80 -6.31 -18.83
C PRO A 164 31.25 -4.85 -18.69
N GLU A 165 32.16 -4.37 -19.56
CA GLU A 165 32.65 -3.00 -19.55
C GLU A 165 31.54 -1.99 -19.84
N ASP A 166 30.66 -2.29 -20.80
CA ASP A 166 29.55 -1.41 -21.17
C ASP A 166 28.50 -1.35 -20.03
N ARG A 167 28.27 -2.47 -19.32
CA ARG A 167 27.46 -2.46 -18.11
C ARG A 167 28.05 -1.53 -17.04
N MET A 168 29.36 -1.58 -16.85
CA MET A 168 30.04 -0.67 -15.90
C MET A 168 29.95 0.78 -16.34
N LEU A 169 30.01 1.08 -17.64
CA LEU A 169 29.81 2.44 -18.18
C LEU A 169 28.34 2.92 -18.05
N SER A 170 27.39 2.02 -18.02
CA SER A 170 25.98 2.34 -17.76
C SER A 170 25.73 2.78 -16.31
N LEU A 171 26.51 2.30 -15.35
CA LEU A 171 26.30 2.52 -13.91
C LEU A 171 26.26 4.01 -13.50
N PRO A 172 27.18 4.90 -13.92
CA PRO A 172 27.11 6.33 -13.58
C PRO A 172 25.87 7.00 -14.20
N ILE A 173 25.38 6.53 -15.34
CA ILE A 173 24.16 7.04 -15.97
C ILE A 173 22.95 6.65 -15.10
N LEU A 174 22.83 5.37 -14.73
CA LEU A 174 21.76 4.88 -13.86
C LEU A 174 21.73 5.59 -12.51
N ARG A 175 22.91 5.82 -11.91
CA ARG A 175 23.07 6.56 -10.65
C ARG A 175 22.61 8.02 -10.77
N ARG A 176 23.00 8.70 -11.84
CA ARG A 176 22.60 10.10 -12.09
C ARG A 176 21.09 10.22 -12.25
N GLU A 177 20.49 9.36 -13.06
CA GLU A 177 19.04 9.36 -13.30
C GLU A 177 18.28 9.05 -12.00
N ALA A 178 18.74 8.06 -11.23
CA ALA A 178 18.12 7.72 -9.96
C ALA A 178 18.26 8.83 -8.89
N ALA A 179 19.41 9.52 -8.85
CA ALA A 179 19.64 10.62 -7.92
C ALA A 179 18.78 11.86 -8.22
N SER A 180 18.33 12.03 -9.48
CA SER A 180 17.40 13.10 -9.88
C SER A 180 15.94 12.81 -9.52
N ALA A 181 15.62 11.60 -9.07
CA ALA A 181 14.27 11.20 -8.78
C ALA A 181 13.73 11.87 -7.50
N HIS A 182 12.54 12.43 -7.60
CA HIS A 182 11.82 13.07 -6.50
C HIS A 182 10.73 12.18 -5.89
N LYS A 183 10.57 10.97 -6.43
CA LYS A 183 9.65 9.91 -5.96
C LYS A 183 10.44 8.61 -5.77
N PRO A 184 9.89 7.59 -5.05
CA PRO A 184 10.49 6.25 -5.03
C PRO A 184 10.79 5.78 -6.45
N LEU A 185 12.02 5.37 -6.70
CA LEU A 185 12.46 4.90 -8.01
C LEU A 185 12.83 3.43 -7.97
N PHE A 186 12.28 2.69 -8.92
CA PHE A 186 12.59 1.29 -9.17
C PHE A 186 13.17 1.13 -10.57
N ILE A 187 14.10 0.17 -10.71
CA ILE A 187 14.67 -0.22 -12.00
C ILE A 187 14.56 -1.73 -12.14
N ALA A 188 14.14 -2.19 -13.32
CA ALA A 188 14.03 -3.60 -13.61
C ALA A 188 14.50 -3.90 -15.03
N GLY A 189 14.89 -5.15 -15.27
CA GLY A 189 15.28 -5.62 -16.58
C GLY A 189 16.14 -6.87 -16.54
N ASP A 190 16.50 -7.30 -17.74
CA ASP A 190 17.60 -8.22 -17.97
C ASP A 190 18.90 -7.42 -17.92
N TRP A 191 19.70 -7.67 -16.89
CA TRP A 191 20.95 -6.94 -16.70
C TRP A 191 22.17 -7.68 -17.27
N ASN A 192 21.97 -8.86 -17.84
CA ASN A 192 23.04 -9.70 -18.41
C ASN A 192 24.23 -9.88 -17.47
N ALA A 193 23.97 -9.85 -16.16
CA ALA A 193 24.96 -9.83 -15.09
C ALA A 193 24.59 -10.87 -14.01
N THR A 194 25.46 -11.82 -13.74
CA THR A 194 25.25 -12.76 -12.64
C THR A 194 25.38 -12.11 -11.27
N ALA A 195 24.80 -12.71 -10.24
CA ALA A 195 24.75 -12.16 -8.88
C ALA A 195 26.10 -11.80 -8.25
N HIS A 196 27.17 -12.43 -8.71
CA HIS A 196 28.55 -12.18 -8.23
C HIS A 196 29.38 -11.27 -9.13
N SER A 197 28.78 -10.71 -10.18
CA SER A 197 29.48 -9.82 -11.10
C SER A 197 29.88 -8.48 -10.44
N PRO A 198 30.94 -7.82 -10.91
CA PRO A 198 31.31 -6.49 -10.45
C PRO A 198 30.18 -5.47 -10.57
N PHE A 199 29.37 -5.53 -11.64
CA PHE A 199 28.23 -4.64 -11.85
C PHE A 199 27.19 -4.78 -10.73
N ILE A 200 26.79 -6.01 -10.37
CA ILE A 200 25.81 -6.24 -9.28
C ILE A 200 26.39 -5.77 -7.94
N THR A 201 27.68 -6.00 -7.68
CA THR A 201 28.33 -5.52 -6.47
C THR A 201 28.30 -3.98 -6.39
N GLU A 202 28.59 -3.30 -7.48
CA GLU A 202 28.66 -1.85 -7.51
C GLU A 202 27.28 -1.18 -7.46
N ILE A 203 26.29 -1.68 -8.23
CA ILE A 203 24.94 -1.10 -8.23
C ILE A 203 24.23 -1.29 -6.87
N SER A 204 24.53 -2.40 -6.17
CA SER A 204 23.97 -2.69 -4.85
C SER A 204 24.43 -1.72 -3.73
N LYS A 205 25.41 -0.84 -4.00
CA LYS A 205 25.78 0.23 -3.07
C LYS A 205 24.75 1.37 -3.01
N ASP A 206 23.94 1.51 -4.05
CA ASP A 206 22.98 2.60 -4.23
C ASP A 206 21.54 2.08 -4.37
N PHE A 207 21.38 0.83 -4.76
CA PHE A 207 20.09 0.18 -4.99
C PHE A 207 19.95 -1.09 -4.13
N LEU A 208 18.78 -1.24 -3.52
CA LEU A 208 18.40 -2.48 -2.85
C LEU A 208 17.83 -3.46 -3.89
N LEU A 209 18.46 -4.63 -4.04
CA LEU A 209 17.90 -5.70 -4.87
C LEU A 209 16.59 -6.20 -4.23
N LEU A 210 15.51 -6.07 -4.98
CA LEU A 210 14.16 -6.45 -4.55
C LEU A 210 13.79 -7.86 -5.03
N SER A 211 14.24 -8.29 -6.22
CA SER A 211 14.20 -9.68 -6.65
C SER A 211 15.22 -10.53 -5.86
N ASN A 212 15.06 -11.85 -5.88
CA ASN A 212 15.97 -12.75 -5.19
C ASN A 212 17.14 -13.17 -6.12
N PRO A 213 18.36 -12.66 -5.92
CA PRO A 213 19.49 -12.97 -6.80
C PRO A 213 19.97 -14.44 -6.71
N LYS A 214 19.41 -15.24 -5.80
CA LYS A 214 19.69 -16.67 -5.68
C LYS A 214 18.70 -17.55 -6.47
N GLN A 215 17.66 -16.96 -7.03
CA GLN A 215 16.72 -17.65 -7.90
C GLN A 215 17.10 -17.40 -9.35
N ALA A 216 17.46 -18.47 -10.05
CA ALA A 216 17.83 -18.43 -11.45
C ALA A 216 16.59 -18.11 -12.33
N THR A 217 16.83 -17.40 -13.43
CA THR A 217 15.81 -16.96 -14.38
C THR A 217 16.06 -17.46 -15.81
N PHE A 218 17.29 -17.84 -16.11
CA PHE A 218 17.74 -18.25 -17.44
C PHE A 218 18.56 -19.57 -17.37
N PRO A 219 18.45 -20.48 -18.37
CA PRO A 219 17.36 -20.55 -19.36
C PRO A 219 16.05 -21.00 -18.71
N ALA A 220 14.90 -20.59 -19.23
CA ALA A 220 13.59 -20.81 -18.60
C ALA A 220 13.26 -22.27 -18.31
N SER A 221 13.66 -23.21 -19.18
CA SER A 221 13.39 -24.65 -19.03
C SER A 221 14.11 -25.26 -17.82
N THR A 222 15.39 -24.93 -17.64
CA THR A 222 16.26 -25.45 -16.55
C THR A 222 17.16 -24.31 -16.04
N PRO A 223 16.61 -23.39 -15.23
CA PRO A 223 17.33 -22.19 -14.85
C PRO A 223 18.57 -22.50 -14.00
N ASP A 224 19.71 -21.91 -14.38
CA ASP A 224 20.98 -21.99 -13.65
C ASP A 224 21.60 -20.62 -13.36
N SER A 225 21.15 -19.57 -14.08
CA SER A 225 21.70 -18.23 -13.99
C SER A 225 20.61 -17.22 -13.65
N CYS A 226 20.89 -16.29 -12.75
CA CYS A 226 20.05 -15.12 -12.49
C CYS A 226 20.59 -13.94 -13.29
N LEU A 227 19.83 -13.47 -14.28
CA LEU A 227 20.18 -12.35 -15.15
C LEU A 227 19.17 -11.19 -15.02
N ASP A 228 17.97 -11.49 -14.52
CA ASP A 228 16.84 -10.57 -14.42
C ASP A 228 16.70 -10.05 -13.00
N TYR A 229 16.60 -8.73 -12.87
CA TYR A 229 16.58 -8.08 -11.57
C TYR A 229 15.50 -7.00 -11.49
N ILE A 230 15.03 -6.79 -10.26
CA ILE A 230 14.25 -5.62 -9.84
C ILE A 230 14.98 -5.02 -8.65
N ALA A 231 15.25 -3.73 -8.68
CA ALA A 231 15.90 -3.00 -7.59
C ALA A 231 15.26 -1.64 -7.35
N GLY A 232 15.36 -1.16 -6.11
CA GLY A 232 14.87 0.16 -5.71
C GLY A 232 16.01 1.05 -5.23
N TYR A 233 16.01 2.32 -5.62
CA TYR A 233 17.01 3.31 -5.22
C TYR A 233 16.84 3.71 -3.75
N VAL A 234 17.94 3.69 -2.96
CA VAL A 234 17.90 3.88 -1.51
C VAL A 234 18.76 5.02 -0.96
N LYS A 235 19.53 5.71 -1.80
CA LYS A 235 20.42 6.80 -1.32
C LYS A 235 19.68 8.03 -0.80
N ASN A 236 18.48 8.28 -1.26
CA ASN A 236 17.61 9.37 -0.81
C ASN A 236 16.66 8.94 0.34
N GLY A 237 17.05 7.93 1.11
CA GLY A 237 16.19 7.24 2.07
C GLY A 237 15.56 6.00 1.46
N GLN A 238 14.85 5.22 2.27
CA GLN A 238 14.14 4.01 1.81
C GLN A 238 12.63 4.24 1.87
N PRO A 239 12.02 4.80 0.80
CA PRO A 239 10.60 5.18 0.79
C PRO A 239 9.67 4.00 0.49
N PHE A 240 10.16 2.77 0.61
CA PHE A 240 9.43 1.54 0.34
C PHE A 240 9.95 0.39 1.22
N THR A 241 9.13 -0.63 1.40
CA THR A 241 9.50 -1.90 2.06
C THR A 241 9.20 -3.06 1.12
N ARG A 242 10.16 -3.97 0.91
CA ARG A 242 9.92 -5.21 0.19
C ARG A 242 9.05 -6.14 1.03
N LEU A 243 7.94 -6.61 0.48
CA LEU A 243 7.03 -7.56 1.10
C LEU A 243 7.36 -8.99 0.69
N SER A 244 7.50 -9.23 -0.62
CA SER A 244 7.76 -10.55 -1.19
C SER A 244 8.61 -10.46 -2.46
N ALA A 245 9.20 -11.57 -2.88
CA ALA A 245 9.83 -11.72 -4.19
C ALA A 245 9.84 -13.20 -4.60
N TRP A 246 9.56 -13.48 -5.88
CA TRP A 246 9.56 -14.82 -6.44
C TRP A 246 9.83 -14.83 -7.94
N VAL A 247 10.14 -15.99 -8.47
CA VAL A 247 10.27 -16.28 -9.90
C VAL A 247 9.13 -17.22 -10.28
N PRO A 248 8.15 -16.78 -11.09
CA PRO A 248 7.10 -17.67 -11.59
C PRO A 248 7.66 -18.84 -12.41
N GLU A 249 7.05 -20.02 -12.29
CA GLU A 249 7.44 -21.19 -13.05
C GLU A 249 6.88 -21.13 -14.48
N GLU A 250 7.44 -20.23 -15.30
CA GLU A 250 7.13 -20.13 -16.73
C GLU A 250 8.32 -20.66 -17.54
N ALA A 251 8.16 -21.87 -18.06
CA ALA A 251 9.28 -22.59 -18.69
C ALA A 251 9.25 -22.55 -20.23
N VAL A 252 8.20 -22.02 -20.84
CA VAL A 252 7.94 -22.19 -22.28
C VAL A 252 7.78 -20.87 -23.05
N ALA A 253 7.09 -19.89 -22.47
CA ALA A 253 6.67 -18.69 -23.19
C ALA A 253 7.84 -17.79 -23.64
N SER A 254 8.98 -17.83 -22.96
CA SER A 254 10.26 -17.19 -23.30
C SER A 254 11.43 -18.08 -22.90
N ASP A 255 12.66 -17.71 -23.25
CA ASP A 255 13.88 -18.32 -22.73
C ASP A 255 14.30 -17.78 -21.36
N HIS A 256 13.67 -16.70 -20.88
CA HIS A 256 13.77 -16.21 -19.51
C HIS A 256 12.50 -16.51 -18.71
N ARG A 257 12.64 -16.75 -17.40
CA ARG A 257 11.52 -16.69 -16.46
C ARG A 257 11.32 -15.28 -15.95
N PRO A 258 10.08 -14.83 -15.78
CA PRO A 258 9.85 -13.50 -15.21
C PRO A 258 10.29 -13.43 -13.75
N VAL A 259 10.66 -12.24 -13.27
CA VAL A 259 10.90 -11.97 -11.85
C VAL A 259 9.83 -11.04 -11.33
N VAL A 260 9.40 -11.27 -10.10
CA VAL A 260 8.32 -10.50 -9.47
C VAL A 260 8.72 -10.09 -8.06
N THR A 261 8.33 -8.88 -7.68
CA THR A 261 8.42 -8.41 -6.30
C THR A 261 7.18 -7.61 -5.91
N GLU A 262 6.83 -7.66 -4.65
CA GLU A 262 5.85 -6.75 -4.05
C GLU A 262 6.57 -5.81 -3.09
N VAL A 263 6.25 -4.54 -3.22
CA VAL A 263 6.75 -3.49 -2.34
C VAL A 263 5.59 -2.69 -1.79
N ARG A 264 5.71 -2.27 -0.53
CA ARG A 264 4.81 -1.27 0.06
C ARG A 264 5.49 0.10 -0.03
N LEU A 265 4.83 1.05 -0.67
CA LEU A 265 5.24 2.44 -0.70
C LEU A 265 4.86 3.11 0.63
N LYS A 266 5.64 4.10 1.04
CA LYS A 266 5.37 4.95 2.20
C LYS A 266 4.01 5.62 2.04
N ALA A 267 3.17 5.55 3.07
CA ALA A 267 1.86 6.20 3.06
C ALA A 267 2.01 7.73 3.11
N LYS A 268 1.14 8.45 2.42
CA LYS A 268 0.98 9.89 2.65
C LYS A 268 0.22 10.11 3.97
N PRO A 269 0.43 11.24 4.69
CA PRO A 269 -0.25 11.50 5.96
C PRO A 269 -1.77 11.33 5.89
N GLU A 270 -2.39 11.81 4.81
CA GLU A 270 -3.84 11.73 4.56
C GLU A 270 -4.34 10.30 4.29
N GLU A 271 -3.45 9.36 4.01
CA GLU A 271 -3.76 7.96 3.74
C GLU A 271 -3.59 7.07 4.99
N ILE A 272 -3.06 7.59 6.09
CA ILE A 272 -2.77 6.79 7.28
C ILE A 272 -4.04 6.42 8.05
N PHE A 273 -4.95 7.38 8.27
CA PHE A 273 -6.19 7.12 8.98
C PHE A 273 -7.20 6.40 8.08
N TYR A 274 -7.73 5.28 8.58
CA TYR A 274 -8.83 4.57 7.95
C TYR A 274 -10.18 5.18 8.32
N ALA A 275 -10.34 5.56 9.59
CA ALA A 275 -11.56 6.15 10.13
C ALA A 275 -11.23 7.23 11.18
N ALA A 276 -12.17 8.15 11.40
CA ALA A 276 -12.08 9.13 12.47
C ALA A 276 -12.06 8.43 13.86
N PRO A 277 -11.42 9.04 14.88
CA PRO A 277 -11.42 8.48 16.21
C PRO A 277 -12.83 8.53 16.85
N TYR A 278 -13.12 7.51 17.63
CA TYR A 278 -14.33 7.39 18.41
C TYR A 278 -14.04 7.02 19.87
N LEU A 279 -15.02 7.27 20.75
CA LEU A 279 -14.86 7.11 22.17
C LEU A 279 -15.62 5.89 22.68
N GLN A 280 -15.00 5.14 23.60
CA GLN A 280 -15.60 3.97 24.24
C GLN A 280 -15.34 3.94 25.74
N ASN A 281 -16.14 3.15 26.45
CA ASN A 281 -15.96 2.82 27.88
C ASN A 281 -15.74 4.06 28.75
N PRO A 282 -16.64 5.06 28.76
CA PRO A 282 -16.55 6.14 29.69
C PRO A 282 -16.69 5.61 31.12
N THR A 283 -15.88 6.16 32.02
CA THR A 283 -15.95 5.92 33.45
C THR A 283 -15.89 7.25 34.19
N GLU A 284 -16.06 7.24 35.51
CA GLU A 284 -16.02 8.44 36.33
C GLU A 284 -14.74 9.28 36.15
N GLY A 285 -13.61 8.66 35.84
CA GLY A 285 -12.33 9.36 35.66
C GLY A 285 -11.57 9.00 34.39
N GLY A 286 -12.24 8.45 33.37
CA GLY A 286 -11.52 8.06 32.17
C GLY A 286 -12.40 7.70 30.99
N ILE A 287 -11.78 7.67 29.80
CA ILE A 287 -12.41 7.29 28.53
C ILE A 287 -11.39 6.60 27.63
N THR A 288 -11.84 5.74 26.75
CA THR A 288 -10.98 5.08 25.76
C THR A 288 -11.18 5.75 24.40
N VAL A 289 -10.09 6.19 23.79
CA VAL A 289 -10.05 6.67 22.42
C VAL A 289 -9.64 5.52 21.52
N MET A 290 -10.43 5.26 20.47
CA MET A 290 -10.18 4.22 19.47
C MET A 290 -10.19 4.81 18.08
N TRP A 291 -9.34 4.28 17.20
CA TRP A 291 -9.32 4.58 15.77
C TRP A 291 -8.59 3.50 14.99
N GLN A 292 -8.71 3.57 13.69
CA GLN A 292 -8.08 2.63 12.77
C GLN A 292 -7.18 3.31 11.76
N THR A 293 -6.19 2.57 11.30
CA THR A 293 -5.22 3.04 10.30
C THR A 293 -5.11 2.02 9.16
N HIS A 294 -4.80 2.50 7.94
CA HIS A 294 -4.54 1.64 6.78
C HIS A 294 -3.18 0.93 6.85
N VAL A 295 -2.25 1.46 7.66
CA VAL A 295 -0.89 0.93 7.79
C VAL A 295 -0.57 0.70 9.26
N PRO A 296 0.35 -0.22 9.59
CA PRO A 296 0.83 -0.40 10.97
C PRO A 296 1.43 0.90 11.50
N THR A 297 1.07 1.26 12.74
CA THR A 297 1.47 2.55 13.31
C THR A 297 2.02 2.46 14.73
N TYR A 298 2.84 3.46 15.05
CA TYR A 298 3.14 3.89 16.40
C TYR A 298 2.26 5.10 16.72
N SER A 299 1.33 4.93 17.68
CA SER A 299 0.23 5.86 17.88
C SER A 299 0.17 6.42 19.30
N TRP A 300 -0.42 7.63 19.44
CA TRP A 300 -0.66 8.30 20.71
C TRP A 300 -1.86 9.23 20.62
N VAL A 301 -2.41 9.59 21.79
CA VAL A 301 -3.42 10.64 21.91
C VAL A 301 -2.78 11.86 22.58
N GLU A 302 -3.02 13.04 22.03
CA GLU A 302 -2.74 14.30 22.68
C GLU A 302 -4.05 14.89 23.18
N TYR A 303 -4.11 15.26 24.49
CA TYR A 303 -5.34 15.71 25.15
C TYR A 303 -5.07 16.74 26.24
N GLY A 304 -6.03 17.60 26.49
CA GLY A 304 -5.96 18.64 27.53
C GLY A 304 -7.28 19.39 27.69
N THR A 305 -7.33 20.30 28.65
CA THR A 305 -8.48 21.20 28.83
C THR A 305 -8.46 22.40 27.89
N ASP A 306 -7.36 22.56 27.18
CA ASP A 306 -7.17 23.50 26.08
C ASP A 306 -6.31 22.85 24.98
N THR A 307 -6.14 23.53 23.84
CA THR A 307 -5.38 23.02 22.69
C THR A 307 -3.89 23.37 22.71
N LEU A 308 -3.41 24.10 23.73
CA LEU A 308 -2.04 24.57 23.85
C LEU A 308 -1.21 23.70 24.80
N ASN A 309 -1.83 23.26 25.92
CA ASN A 309 -1.15 22.50 26.98
C ASN A 309 -1.62 21.04 26.95
N LEU A 310 -1.07 20.26 26.02
CA LEU A 310 -1.51 18.90 25.79
C LEU A 310 -0.64 17.88 26.54
N LYS A 311 -1.29 16.93 27.20
CA LYS A 311 -0.68 15.70 27.68
C LYS A 311 -0.65 14.67 26.55
N LYS A 312 0.29 13.70 26.65
CA LYS A 312 0.41 12.62 25.69
C LYS A 312 0.13 11.28 26.38
N ALA A 313 -0.85 10.53 25.86
CA ALA A 313 -1.20 9.19 26.32
C ALA A 313 -0.79 8.13 25.29
N ARG A 314 -0.40 6.95 25.77
CA ARG A 314 -0.08 5.75 25.00
C ARG A 314 -0.53 4.51 25.78
N THR A 315 -0.78 3.41 25.07
CA THR A 315 -0.98 2.12 25.74
C THR A 315 0.38 1.50 26.04
N ILE A 316 0.66 1.25 27.31
CA ILE A 316 1.88 0.62 27.78
C ILE A 316 1.48 -0.66 28.50
N VAL A 317 2.07 -1.79 28.10
CA VAL A 317 1.89 -3.10 28.76
C VAL A 317 3.28 -3.64 29.07
N ASP A 318 3.51 -4.03 30.31
CA ASP A 318 4.80 -4.55 30.80
C ASP A 318 6.00 -3.66 30.43
N GLY A 319 5.80 -2.34 30.50
CA GLY A 319 6.83 -1.34 30.19
C GLY A 319 7.04 -1.10 28.70
N GLN A 320 6.31 -1.77 27.81
CA GLN A 320 6.42 -1.61 26.37
C GLN A 320 5.23 -0.87 25.80
N VAL A 321 5.49 0.05 24.86
CA VAL A 321 4.44 0.72 24.08
C VAL A 321 3.85 -0.26 23.09
N ILE A 322 2.53 -0.45 23.15
CA ILE A 322 1.80 -1.25 22.16
C ILE A 322 1.75 -0.46 20.85
N CYS A 323 2.26 -1.05 19.79
CA CYS A 323 2.33 -0.45 18.45
C CYS A 323 2.36 -1.54 17.36
N ASN A 324 2.53 -1.14 16.11
CA ASN A 324 2.61 -2.02 14.94
C ASN A 324 1.31 -2.77 14.62
N GLY A 325 0.18 -2.19 15.01
CA GLY A 325 -1.16 -2.68 14.65
C GLY A 325 -1.92 -1.65 13.82
N LEU A 326 -3.03 -2.09 13.24
CA LEU A 326 -3.99 -1.25 12.51
C LEU A 326 -5.06 -0.66 13.45
N HIS A 327 -5.32 -1.35 14.57
CA HIS A 327 -6.30 -0.95 15.58
C HIS A 327 -5.60 -0.28 16.74
N ASN A 328 -5.98 0.97 16.99
CA ASN A 328 -5.41 1.78 18.05
C ASN A 328 -6.43 1.94 19.17
N LYS A 329 -6.01 1.64 20.39
CA LYS A 329 -6.84 1.74 21.61
C LYS A 329 -6.01 2.36 22.72
N ILE A 330 -6.39 3.56 23.16
CA ILE A 330 -5.68 4.28 24.19
C ILE A 330 -6.65 4.74 25.28
N ARG A 331 -6.39 4.32 26.51
CA ARG A 331 -7.15 4.74 27.68
C ARG A 331 -6.61 6.06 28.22
N LEU A 332 -7.47 7.05 28.36
CA LEU A 332 -7.22 8.28 29.10
C LEU A 332 -7.72 8.07 30.54
N THR A 333 -6.89 8.39 31.50
CA THR A 333 -7.18 8.26 32.95
C THR A 333 -6.98 9.60 33.66
N ASP A 334 -7.36 9.65 34.93
CA ASP A 334 -7.20 10.82 35.82
C ASP A 334 -7.89 12.07 35.27
N LEU A 335 -9.02 11.86 34.60
CA LEU A 335 -9.88 12.90 34.08
C LEU A 335 -10.87 13.36 35.16
N ARG A 336 -11.28 14.62 35.12
CA ARG A 336 -12.25 15.21 36.06
C ARG A 336 -13.66 15.11 35.52
N PRO A 337 -14.63 14.58 36.31
CA PRO A 337 -16.04 14.60 35.93
C PRO A 337 -16.55 16.00 35.65
N GLY A 338 -17.43 16.16 34.66
CA GLY A 338 -17.99 17.44 34.22
C GLY A 338 -17.03 18.37 33.46
N GLN A 339 -15.77 17.95 33.28
CA GLN A 339 -14.78 18.74 32.55
C GLN A 339 -14.80 18.36 31.07
N THR A 340 -14.77 19.39 30.21
CA THR A 340 -14.56 19.23 28.75
C THR A 340 -13.08 19.11 28.45
N TYR A 341 -12.73 18.13 27.61
CA TYR A 341 -11.38 17.89 27.12
C TYR A 341 -11.35 18.01 25.59
N TYR A 342 -10.27 18.62 25.09
CA TYR A 342 -9.86 18.58 23.69
C TYR A 342 -8.92 17.39 23.51
N TYR A 343 -9.05 16.65 22.41
CA TYR A 343 -8.12 15.59 22.06
C TYR A 343 -7.91 15.48 20.55
N ARG A 344 -6.76 14.95 20.16
CA ARG A 344 -6.48 14.51 18.80
C ARG A 344 -5.67 13.23 18.82
N VAL A 345 -5.80 12.44 17.78
CA VAL A 345 -5.01 11.22 17.59
C VAL A 345 -3.86 11.48 16.64
N CYS A 346 -2.74 10.86 16.94
CA CYS A 346 -1.53 10.93 16.13
C CYS A 346 -1.06 9.50 15.84
N SER A 347 -0.75 9.22 14.56
CA SER A 347 -0.29 7.91 14.13
C SER A 347 0.90 8.07 13.20
N ARG A 348 2.04 7.47 13.59
CA ARG A 348 3.23 7.42 12.75
C ARG A 348 3.37 6.05 12.11
N GLU A 349 3.43 6.01 10.78
CA GLU A 349 3.61 4.77 10.03
C GLU A 349 4.85 4.01 10.49
N ILE A 350 4.74 2.68 10.62
CA ILE A 350 5.85 1.77 10.82
C ILE A 350 6.11 1.03 9.51
N MET A 351 7.20 1.39 8.83
CA MET A 351 7.64 0.78 7.57
C MET A 351 8.30 -0.58 7.80
N LEU A 352 9.12 -0.68 8.85
CA LEU A 352 9.81 -1.90 9.24
C LEU A 352 9.76 -2.05 10.77
N TYR A 353 9.40 -3.24 11.25
CA TYR A 353 9.37 -3.57 12.66
C TYR A 353 10.13 -4.88 12.93
N GLN A 354 11.38 -4.77 13.32
CA GLN A 354 12.25 -5.89 13.67
C GLN A 354 12.85 -5.67 15.06
N ALA A 355 13.38 -6.73 15.68
CA ALA A 355 13.92 -6.69 17.04
C ALA A 355 14.92 -5.54 17.24
N TYR A 356 15.84 -5.34 16.30
CA TYR A 356 16.92 -4.35 16.42
C TYR A 356 16.83 -3.20 15.41
N LYS A 357 15.84 -3.23 14.51
CA LYS A 357 15.68 -2.22 13.47
C LYS A 357 14.21 -1.84 13.31
N LYS A 358 13.93 -0.55 13.46
CA LYS A 358 12.61 0.01 13.22
C LYS A 358 12.75 1.20 12.27
N GLU A 359 11.94 1.22 11.23
CA GLU A 359 11.89 2.33 10.27
C GLU A 359 10.48 2.90 10.30
N PHE A 360 10.41 4.23 10.32
CA PHE A 360 9.15 4.96 10.39
C PHE A 360 8.90 5.74 9.10
N GLY A 361 7.63 5.79 8.71
CA GLY A 361 7.12 6.64 7.66
C GLY A 361 6.63 7.99 8.19
N GLU A 362 5.59 8.52 7.52
CA GLU A 362 4.98 9.80 7.86
C GLU A 362 4.14 9.72 9.15
N THR A 363 3.80 10.90 9.66
CA THR A 363 2.92 11.04 10.82
C THR A 363 1.65 11.75 10.40
N ALA A 364 0.51 11.10 10.60
CA ALA A 364 -0.79 11.73 10.51
C ALA A 364 -1.25 12.27 11.86
N VAL A 365 -1.88 13.42 11.84
CA VAL A 365 -2.47 14.07 13.01
C VAL A 365 -3.92 14.44 12.67
N SER A 366 -4.86 13.99 13.48
CA SER A 366 -6.28 14.31 13.27
C SER A 366 -6.59 15.77 13.63
N PRO A 367 -7.74 16.31 13.19
CA PRO A 367 -8.32 17.50 13.81
C PRO A 367 -8.50 17.31 15.32
N PHE A 368 -8.76 18.40 16.03
CA PHE A 368 -9.18 18.34 17.42
C PHE A 368 -10.66 17.93 17.51
N TYR A 369 -10.93 17.03 18.46
CA TYR A 369 -12.25 16.63 18.90
C TYR A 369 -12.42 17.01 20.37
N THR A 370 -13.66 17.00 20.86
CA THR A 370 -13.97 17.28 22.25
C THR A 370 -14.83 16.18 22.85
N PHE A 371 -14.70 15.97 24.15
CA PHE A 371 -15.66 15.22 24.95
C PHE A 371 -15.78 15.85 26.33
N THR A 372 -16.92 15.63 26.98
CA THR A 372 -17.16 16.01 28.37
C THR A 372 -17.51 14.75 29.15
N LEU A 373 -16.78 14.47 30.23
CA LEU A 373 -17.17 13.38 31.11
C LEU A 373 -18.45 13.74 31.87
N PRO A 374 -19.36 12.78 32.10
CA PRO A 374 -20.54 12.99 32.90
C PRO A 374 -20.17 13.57 34.27
N SER A 375 -20.95 14.50 34.78
CA SER A 375 -20.76 14.99 36.13
C SER A 375 -21.33 13.99 37.15
N ALA A 376 -20.77 13.97 38.37
CA ALA A 376 -21.30 13.11 39.43
C ALA A 376 -22.76 13.43 39.81
N SER A 377 -23.24 14.61 39.44
CA SER A 377 -24.62 15.05 39.67
C SER A 377 -25.60 14.69 38.54
N GLN A 378 -25.09 14.20 37.40
CA GLN A 378 -25.95 13.82 36.26
C GLN A 378 -26.70 12.53 36.60
N LYS A 379 -28.03 12.60 36.59
CA LYS A 379 -28.91 11.48 36.95
C LYS A 379 -29.66 10.88 35.76
N ASP A 380 -29.81 11.69 34.72
CA ASP A 380 -30.58 11.33 33.54
C ASP A 380 -29.62 11.25 32.34
N PHE A 381 -29.93 10.35 31.40
CA PHE A 381 -29.23 10.24 30.12
C PHE A 381 -30.18 9.78 29.03
N THR A 382 -29.85 10.12 27.79
CA THR A 382 -30.53 9.65 26.57
C THR A 382 -29.59 8.74 25.78
N ALA A 383 -30.05 7.55 25.44
CA ALA A 383 -29.32 6.60 24.59
C ALA A 383 -30.05 6.36 23.28
N LEU A 384 -29.33 6.35 22.18
CA LEU A 384 -29.82 5.77 20.92
C LEU A 384 -29.41 4.31 20.88
N ILE A 385 -30.37 3.43 20.55
CA ILE A 385 -30.11 1.97 20.48
C ILE A 385 -30.49 1.49 19.10
N PHE A 386 -29.52 0.94 18.38
CA PHE A 386 -29.72 0.31 17.07
C PHE A 386 -29.52 -1.20 17.19
N ASN A 387 -30.39 -1.97 16.53
CA ASN A 387 -30.35 -3.41 16.53
C ASN A 387 -30.43 -3.92 15.10
N ASP A 388 -29.90 -5.13 14.85
CA ASP A 388 -30.20 -5.94 13.67
C ASP A 388 -29.86 -5.23 12.34
N LEU A 389 -28.67 -4.66 12.25
CA LEU A 389 -28.25 -3.84 11.10
C LEU A 389 -27.67 -4.64 9.95
N HIS A 390 -27.10 -5.82 10.21
CA HIS A 390 -26.49 -6.72 9.21
C HIS A 390 -25.62 -6.01 8.18
N LYS A 391 -24.73 -5.10 8.61
CA LYS A 391 -23.86 -4.29 7.74
C LYS A 391 -24.59 -3.35 6.76
N HIS A 392 -25.89 -3.18 6.87
CA HIS A 392 -26.64 -2.38 5.92
C HIS A 392 -26.60 -0.89 6.28
N ILE A 393 -25.50 -0.21 5.87
CA ILE A 393 -25.28 1.22 6.13
C ILE A 393 -26.45 2.11 5.69
N PRO A 394 -27.07 1.90 4.49
CA PRO A 394 -28.22 2.72 4.11
C PRO A 394 -29.39 2.64 5.11
N THR A 395 -29.61 1.50 5.76
CA THR A 395 -30.60 1.37 6.83
C THR A 395 -30.20 2.18 8.07
N LEU A 396 -28.93 2.08 8.49
CA LEU A 396 -28.43 2.88 9.61
C LEU A 396 -28.55 4.38 9.34
N ASP A 397 -28.16 4.84 8.15
CA ASP A 397 -28.25 6.24 7.73
C ASP A 397 -29.71 6.74 7.76
N ALA A 398 -30.65 5.93 7.25
CA ALA A 398 -32.07 6.25 7.27
C ALA A 398 -32.63 6.31 8.69
N LEU A 399 -32.26 5.37 9.56
CA LEU A 399 -32.69 5.35 10.97
C LEU A 399 -32.07 6.52 11.75
N TYR A 400 -30.79 6.74 11.59
CA TYR A 400 -30.10 7.88 12.22
C TYR A 400 -30.66 9.21 11.75
N GLY A 401 -30.95 9.34 10.45
CA GLY A 401 -31.59 10.54 9.89
C GLY A 401 -32.89 10.94 10.56
N GLN A 402 -33.63 9.98 11.18
CA GLN A 402 -34.87 10.25 11.91
C GLN A 402 -34.65 10.73 13.36
N VAL A 403 -33.47 10.46 13.92
CA VAL A 403 -33.18 10.70 15.35
C VAL A 403 -31.98 11.62 15.59
N ARG A 404 -31.26 12.02 14.56
CA ARG A 404 -30.04 12.85 14.68
C ARG A 404 -30.23 14.20 15.37
N ASP A 405 -31.46 14.73 15.32
CA ASP A 405 -31.80 16.01 15.94
C ASP A 405 -32.24 15.86 17.42
N ILE A 406 -32.30 14.62 17.92
CA ILE A 406 -32.58 14.31 19.32
C ILE A 406 -31.27 14.38 20.09
N PRO A 407 -31.12 15.23 21.12
CA PRO A 407 -29.93 15.21 21.96
C PRO A 407 -29.77 13.85 22.63
N TYR A 408 -28.58 13.24 22.51
CA TYR A 408 -28.26 11.97 23.16
C TYR A 408 -26.86 12.00 23.78
N ASP A 409 -26.66 11.19 24.79
CA ASP A 409 -25.40 11.08 25.51
C ASP A 409 -24.53 9.96 24.93
N PHE A 410 -25.13 8.88 24.40
CA PHE A 410 -24.40 7.76 23.80
C PHE A 410 -25.27 6.90 22.87
N VAL A 411 -24.58 6.05 22.10
CA VAL A 411 -25.20 5.12 21.17
C VAL A 411 -24.86 3.69 21.58
N VAL A 412 -25.80 2.77 21.44
CA VAL A 412 -25.65 1.34 21.65
C VAL A 412 -25.98 0.60 20.35
N PHE A 413 -25.05 -0.20 19.88
CA PHE A 413 -25.31 -1.22 18.86
C PHE A 413 -25.56 -2.54 19.57
N ASN A 414 -26.79 -3.03 19.53
CA ASN A 414 -27.25 -4.17 20.34
C ASN A 414 -27.64 -5.35 19.46
N GLY A 415 -26.69 -6.23 19.18
CA GLY A 415 -26.88 -7.46 18.39
C GLY A 415 -26.95 -7.26 16.89
N ASP A 416 -26.57 -8.29 16.18
CA ASP A 416 -26.68 -8.49 14.72
C ASP A 416 -26.27 -7.31 13.84
N CYS A 417 -25.20 -6.63 14.26
CA CYS A 417 -24.62 -5.52 13.49
C CYS A 417 -23.78 -6.03 12.31
N ILE A 418 -23.26 -7.26 12.42
CA ILE A 418 -22.48 -7.97 11.39
C ILE A 418 -22.97 -9.41 11.28
N ASP A 419 -22.71 -10.05 10.13
CA ASP A 419 -23.19 -11.40 9.86
C ASP A 419 -22.22 -12.48 10.38
N ASP A 420 -20.90 -12.23 10.26
CA ASP A 420 -19.85 -13.16 10.67
C ASP A 420 -18.83 -12.48 11.61
N PRO A 421 -18.94 -12.68 12.93
CA PRO A 421 -18.00 -12.09 13.88
C PRO A 421 -16.58 -12.69 13.82
N ALA A 422 -16.41 -13.84 13.16
CA ALA A 422 -15.09 -14.43 12.93
C ALA A 422 -14.37 -13.79 11.70
N ASN A 423 -15.11 -13.06 10.88
CA ASN A 423 -14.54 -12.33 9.76
C ASN A 423 -13.99 -10.96 10.23
N GLU A 424 -12.67 -10.84 10.30
CA GLU A 424 -12.02 -9.61 10.73
C GLU A 424 -12.45 -8.37 9.93
N LYS A 425 -12.70 -8.52 8.62
CA LYS A 425 -13.18 -7.42 7.77
C LYS A 425 -14.59 -6.96 8.17
N GLU A 426 -15.45 -7.87 8.61
CA GLU A 426 -16.78 -7.52 9.12
C GLU A 426 -16.72 -6.90 10.51
N ALA A 427 -15.86 -7.42 11.38
CA ALA A 427 -15.61 -6.82 12.70
C ALA A 427 -15.09 -5.38 12.58
N LEU A 428 -14.26 -5.09 11.55
CA LEU A 428 -13.81 -3.75 11.20
C LEU A 428 -14.96 -2.82 10.79
N TYR A 429 -16.01 -3.37 10.21
CA TYR A 429 -17.19 -2.61 9.76
C TYR A 429 -17.91 -1.90 10.90
N LEU A 430 -17.99 -2.53 12.07
CA LEU A 430 -18.59 -1.90 13.28
C LEU A 430 -17.84 -0.65 13.72
N SER A 431 -16.53 -0.58 13.49
CA SER A 431 -15.74 0.59 13.86
C SER A 431 -15.87 1.74 12.85
N LEU A 432 -16.47 1.51 11.68
CA LEU A 432 -16.77 2.53 10.67
C LEU A 432 -18.12 3.21 10.89
N ILE A 433 -18.94 2.68 11.77
CA ILE A 433 -20.25 3.26 12.09
C ILE A 433 -20.00 4.48 13.00
N HIS A 434 -19.82 5.64 12.37
CA HIS A 434 -19.74 6.92 13.05
C HIS A 434 -21.13 7.58 13.04
N ILE A 435 -21.75 7.63 14.17
CA ILE A 435 -23.02 8.34 14.38
C ILE A 435 -22.76 9.67 15.04
#